data_706dcd6191880dc47316a0edcd82e2e5
#
_entry.id   706dcd6191880dc47316a0edcd82e2e5
#
_cell.length_a   1.000
_cell.length_b   1.000
_cell.length_c   1.000
_cell.angle_alpha   90.00
_cell.angle_beta   90.00
_cell.angle_gamma   90.00
#
_symmetry.space_group_name_H-M   'P 1'
#
loop_
_entity.id
_entity.type
_entity.pdbx_description
1 polymer ?
#
loop_
_entity_poly.entity_id
_entity_poly.type
_entity_poly.pdbx_seq_one_letter_code
_entity_poly.pdbx_strand_id
1 'polypeptide(L)'
;MAARLEPAPSAPSPSLVDLRHLRSVDIAPLLDEEVETWRQLLDWDFGKSAELVRRFLDMRALSGFALVDDGAAAGYAYYVLEEHKGLIGDLFVRDPFRTVENENRLLESVLGSLTTVPQIGRIESQLMMCHATGGLPMPRHISAFERNFMMLEMSQAALGPARRWSRGLVPPASRVYVEKWADQYQEPAAQLIAAAYHGHVDSLINDQYRSVGGARRFLFNIVQYPGCGTFFKPASVAAFDRLTGRICGICLASLVMPYCGHITQICVAPWVRGAGVGYELLRHSLTLLREAGCRKTSLTVTASNREAIELYEDVGFTTIRKFFAYVWEGF
;
A
#
# COMPACT_ATOMS: atom_id res chain seq x y z
N MET A 1 57.50 17.89 8.97
CA MET A 1 56.25 18.66 9.27
C MET A 1 55.16 18.06 8.37
N ALA A 2 54.31 17.22 8.97
CA ALA A 2 53.12 16.69 8.25
C ALA A 2 51.99 17.69 8.42
N ALA A 3 51.51 18.28 7.32
CA ALA A 3 50.35 19.12 7.33
C ALA A 3 49.12 18.29 7.70
N ARG A 4 48.45 18.63 8.81
CA ARG A 4 47.14 18.10 9.13
C ARG A 4 46.16 18.68 8.10
N LEU A 5 45.63 17.81 7.24
CA LEU A 5 44.45 18.12 6.43
C LEU A 5 43.29 18.35 7.41
N GLU A 6 42.82 19.58 7.52
CA GLU A 6 41.56 19.88 8.20
C GLU A 6 40.44 19.12 7.46
N PRO A 7 39.52 18.45 8.18
CA PRO A 7 38.36 17.84 7.54
C PRO A 7 37.57 18.93 6.83
N ALA A 8 37.18 18.68 5.60
CA ALA A 8 36.29 19.54 4.85
C ALA A 8 35.04 19.84 5.69
N PRO A 9 34.52 21.09 5.70
CA PRO A 9 33.30 21.38 6.44
C PRO A 9 32.20 20.44 5.98
N SER A 10 31.60 19.71 6.90
CA SER A 10 30.43 18.89 6.64
C SER A 10 29.36 19.78 6.02
N ALA A 11 28.79 19.38 4.89
CA ALA A 11 27.66 20.08 4.30
C ALA A 11 26.61 20.32 5.39
N PRO A 12 26.00 21.51 5.47
CA PRO A 12 25.00 21.81 6.50
C PRO A 12 23.87 20.77 6.40
N SER A 13 23.61 20.06 7.48
CA SER A 13 22.49 19.12 7.53
C SER A 13 21.18 19.88 7.43
N PRO A 14 20.21 19.45 6.61
CA PRO A 14 18.93 20.15 6.49
C PRO A 14 18.24 20.28 7.85
N SER A 15 17.59 21.42 8.07
CA SER A 15 16.83 21.68 9.31
C SER A 15 15.51 20.93 9.30
N LEU A 16 15.03 20.55 10.49
CA LEU A 16 13.73 19.91 10.66
C LEU A 16 12.67 20.96 11.00
N VAL A 17 11.58 21.00 10.25
CA VAL A 17 10.47 21.97 10.39
C VAL A 17 9.15 21.21 10.48
N ASP A 18 8.28 21.63 11.41
CA ASP A 18 6.91 21.08 11.51
C ASP A 18 6.08 21.50 10.28
N LEU A 19 5.41 20.55 9.65
CA LEU A 19 4.60 20.79 8.44
C LEU A 19 3.50 21.84 8.65
N ARG A 20 3.01 22.03 9.87
CA ARG A 20 2.00 23.06 10.18
C ARG A 20 2.53 24.51 10.05
N HIS A 21 3.84 24.66 9.97
CA HIS A 21 4.48 25.96 9.72
C HIS A 21 4.73 26.23 8.23
N LEU A 22 4.51 25.22 7.37
CA LEU A 22 4.68 25.31 5.92
C LEU A 22 3.32 25.45 5.23
N ARG A 23 3.36 26.01 4.03
CA ARG A 23 2.22 26.04 3.08
C ARG A 23 2.53 25.13 1.90
N SER A 24 1.51 24.82 1.13
CA SER A 24 1.67 23.98 -0.06
C SER A 24 2.74 24.50 -1.03
N VAL A 25 2.86 25.83 -1.17
CA VAL A 25 3.87 26.47 -2.04
C VAL A 25 5.30 26.22 -1.58
N ASP A 26 5.52 26.05 -0.28
CA ASP A 26 6.85 25.87 0.30
C ASP A 26 7.42 24.47 0.01
N ILE A 27 6.55 23.47 -0.22
CA ILE A 27 6.94 22.10 -0.57
C ILE A 27 6.48 21.63 -1.97
N ALA A 28 5.88 22.52 -2.75
CA ALA A 28 5.35 22.17 -4.09
C ALA A 28 6.38 21.51 -5.01
N PRO A 29 7.64 22.00 -5.13
CA PRO A 29 8.64 21.36 -5.98
C PRO A 29 8.99 19.95 -5.54
N LEU A 30 8.97 19.66 -4.23
CA LEU A 30 9.21 18.33 -3.67
C LEU A 30 8.06 17.37 -4.00
N LEU A 31 6.81 17.82 -3.83
CA LEU A 31 5.63 17.03 -4.18
C LEU A 31 5.53 16.74 -5.69
N ASP A 32 5.93 17.71 -6.54
CA ASP A 32 5.94 17.52 -7.99
C ASP A 32 6.99 16.47 -8.39
N GLU A 33 8.16 16.49 -7.75
CA GLU A 33 9.22 15.48 -7.96
C GLU A 33 8.75 14.09 -7.48
N GLU A 34 8.05 14.03 -6.37
CA GLU A 34 7.48 12.79 -5.87
C GLU A 34 6.44 12.20 -6.84
N VAL A 35 5.51 13.01 -7.33
CA VAL A 35 4.51 12.60 -8.34
C VAL A 35 5.20 11.98 -9.56
N GLU A 36 6.26 12.64 -10.05
CA GLU A 36 7.02 12.13 -11.18
C GLU A 36 7.76 10.82 -10.85
N THR A 37 8.32 10.72 -9.64
CA THR A 37 8.99 9.51 -9.15
C THR A 37 8.03 8.32 -9.10
N TRP A 38 6.82 8.49 -8.56
CA TRP A 38 5.79 7.46 -8.52
C TRP A 38 5.38 7.04 -9.94
N ARG A 39 5.23 8.00 -10.84
CA ARG A 39 4.87 7.74 -12.23
C ARG A 39 5.94 6.91 -12.94
N GLN A 40 7.22 7.26 -12.78
CA GLN A 40 8.35 6.60 -13.46
C GLN A 40 8.61 5.20 -12.90
N LEU A 41 8.56 5.03 -11.59
CA LEU A 41 8.94 3.77 -10.94
C LEU A 41 7.80 2.75 -10.90
N LEU A 42 6.54 3.20 -10.83
CA LEU A 42 5.40 2.34 -10.50
C LEU A 42 4.24 2.44 -11.50
N ASP A 43 4.34 3.29 -12.54
CA ASP A 43 3.19 3.63 -13.41
C ASP A 43 1.96 4.08 -12.58
N TRP A 44 2.20 4.93 -11.57
CA TRP A 44 1.21 5.35 -10.60
C TRP A 44 1.03 6.86 -10.59
N ASP A 45 -0.20 7.34 -10.75
CA ASP A 45 -0.57 8.74 -10.58
C ASP A 45 -0.74 9.07 -9.09
N PHE A 46 0.31 9.61 -8.50
CA PHE A 46 0.30 10.11 -7.12
C PHE A 46 -0.29 11.52 -7.01
N GLY A 47 -0.62 12.17 -8.12
CA GLY A 47 -1.09 13.56 -8.17
C GLY A 47 -2.26 13.86 -7.26
N LYS A 48 -3.27 12.95 -7.19
CA LYS A 48 -4.43 13.10 -6.30
C LYS A 48 -4.05 13.05 -4.82
N SER A 49 -3.10 12.20 -4.44
CA SER A 49 -2.58 12.14 -3.07
C SER A 49 -1.78 13.39 -2.74
N ALA A 50 -0.90 13.85 -3.65
CA ALA A 50 -0.17 15.09 -3.50
C ALA A 50 -1.10 16.31 -3.37
N GLU A 51 -2.23 16.32 -4.08
CA GLU A 51 -3.24 17.38 -3.98
C GLU A 51 -3.91 17.41 -2.59
N LEU A 52 -4.20 16.25 -2.01
CA LEU A 52 -4.67 16.17 -0.62
C LEU A 52 -3.61 16.68 0.36
N VAL A 53 -2.35 16.31 0.20
CA VAL A 53 -1.24 16.82 1.02
C VAL A 53 -1.18 18.35 0.94
N ARG A 54 -1.20 18.94 -0.26
CA ARG A 54 -1.23 20.40 -0.45
C ARG A 54 -2.40 21.05 0.29
N ARG A 55 -3.60 20.50 0.13
CA ARG A 55 -4.80 21.01 0.77
C ARG A 55 -4.69 21.00 2.30
N PHE A 56 -4.20 19.90 2.89
CA PHE A 56 -4.04 19.80 4.35
C PHE A 56 -2.92 20.71 4.88
N LEU A 57 -1.86 20.96 4.10
CA LEU A 57 -0.83 21.94 4.44
C LEU A 57 -1.41 23.35 4.50
N ASP A 58 -2.16 23.78 3.48
CA ASP A 58 -2.77 25.11 3.44
C ASP A 58 -3.79 25.32 4.57
N MET A 59 -4.45 24.25 5.00
CA MET A 59 -5.33 24.24 6.17
C MET A 59 -4.56 24.17 7.51
N ARG A 60 -3.22 24.01 7.49
CA ARG A 60 -2.37 23.75 8.66
C ARG A 60 -2.80 22.55 9.50
N ALA A 61 -3.39 21.57 8.82
CA ALA A 61 -3.98 20.38 9.44
C ALA A 61 -3.15 19.10 9.19
N LEU A 62 -2.04 19.16 8.44
CA LEU A 62 -1.16 18.04 8.21
C LEU A 62 -0.12 17.93 9.31
N SER A 63 -0.18 16.88 10.11
CA SER A 63 0.80 16.59 11.15
C SER A 63 2.00 15.87 10.57
N GLY A 64 3.21 16.33 10.85
CA GLY A 64 4.45 15.76 10.35
C GLY A 64 5.60 16.74 10.32
N PHE A 65 6.66 16.37 9.61
CA PHE A 65 7.90 17.16 9.55
C PHE A 65 8.43 17.21 8.12
N ALA A 66 9.13 18.30 7.82
CA ALA A 66 9.91 18.45 6.60
C ALA A 66 11.39 18.68 6.93
N LEU A 67 12.26 18.18 6.08
CA LEU A 67 13.67 18.57 6.01
C LEU A 67 13.77 19.79 5.09
N VAL A 68 14.37 20.85 5.55
CA VAL A 68 14.54 22.10 4.80
C VAL A 68 16.03 22.44 4.73
N ASP A 69 16.54 22.61 3.52
CA ASP A 69 17.91 23.02 3.23
C ASP A 69 17.88 24.33 2.44
N ASP A 70 18.58 25.35 2.92
CA ASP A 70 18.63 26.70 2.31
C ASP A 70 17.24 27.22 1.88
N GLY A 71 16.24 27.03 2.75
CA GLY A 71 14.86 27.48 2.53
C GLY A 71 14.02 26.62 1.59
N ALA A 72 14.57 25.55 1.01
CA ALA A 72 13.88 24.63 0.12
C ALA A 72 13.59 23.27 0.81
N ALA A 73 12.41 22.71 0.60
CA ALA A 73 12.07 21.38 1.13
C ALA A 73 12.88 20.28 0.41
N ALA A 74 13.59 19.48 1.21
CA ALA A 74 14.45 18.39 0.77
C ALA A 74 13.81 17.01 1.03
N GLY A 75 12.83 16.94 1.94
CA GLY A 75 12.10 15.73 2.26
C GLY A 75 10.96 16.03 3.23
N TYR A 76 10.03 15.12 3.37
CA TYR A 76 8.94 15.22 4.35
C TYR A 76 8.45 13.83 4.78
N ALA A 77 7.79 13.81 5.93
CA ALA A 77 6.97 12.69 6.37
C ALA A 77 5.76 13.22 7.14
N TYR A 78 4.60 12.61 6.89
CA TYR A 78 3.39 12.98 7.61
C TYR A 78 2.71 11.76 8.23
N TYR A 79 1.84 12.03 9.20
CA TYR A 79 1.05 11.00 9.85
C TYR A 79 -0.38 11.47 10.10
N VAL A 80 -1.27 10.50 10.24
CA VAL A 80 -2.64 10.69 10.67
C VAL A 80 -2.96 9.81 11.87
N LEU A 81 -3.91 10.25 12.69
CA LEU A 81 -4.41 9.49 13.82
C LEU A 81 -5.71 8.79 13.44
N GLU A 82 -5.80 7.50 13.71
CA GLU A 82 -7.00 6.69 13.48
C GLU A 82 -7.31 5.90 14.76
N GLU A 83 -8.32 6.33 15.53
CA GLU A 83 -8.72 5.70 16.79
C GLU A 83 -7.54 5.53 17.77
N HIS A 84 -6.98 4.31 17.87
CA HIS A 84 -5.91 3.96 18.82
C HIS A 84 -4.56 3.72 18.11
N LYS A 85 -4.44 4.13 16.86
CA LYS A 85 -3.19 4.00 16.10
C LYS A 85 -2.79 5.25 15.35
N GLY A 86 -1.49 5.38 15.12
CA GLY A 86 -0.90 6.31 14.18
C GLY A 86 -0.65 5.63 12.83
N LEU A 87 -0.92 6.33 11.75
CA LEU A 87 -0.56 5.91 10.40
C LEU A 87 0.48 6.89 9.86
N ILE A 88 1.68 6.43 9.56
CA ILE A 88 2.63 7.21 8.77
C ILE A 88 2.16 7.10 7.32
N GLY A 89 1.65 8.21 6.79
CA GLY A 89 0.98 8.23 5.49
C GLY A 89 1.97 8.16 4.34
N ASP A 90 3.07 8.89 4.45
CA ASP A 90 4.16 8.88 3.48
C ASP A 90 5.46 9.40 4.08
N LEU A 91 6.58 9.06 3.40
CA LEU A 91 7.91 9.59 3.62
C LEU A 91 8.63 9.66 2.28
N PHE A 92 8.99 10.87 1.87
CA PHE A 92 9.74 11.11 0.65
C PHE A 92 10.91 12.07 0.90
N VAL A 93 12.08 11.72 0.41
CA VAL A 93 13.29 12.54 0.44
C VAL A 93 13.87 12.58 -0.97
N ARG A 94 14.12 13.79 -1.49
CA ARG A 94 14.69 13.99 -2.84
C ARG A 94 16.20 13.79 -2.86
N ASP A 95 16.74 13.45 -4.02
CA ASP A 95 18.19 13.52 -4.26
C ASP A 95 18.67 14.98 -4.26
N PRO A 96 19.88 15.29 -3.74
CA PRO A 96 20.88 14.37 -3.18
C PRO A 96 20.68 14.09 -1.67
N PHE A 97 19.59 14.56 -1.04
CA PHE A 97 19.35 14.47 0.40
C PHE A 97 18.85 13.08 0.84
N ARG A 98 18.55 12.18 -0.10
CA ARG A 98 18.05 10.82 0.16
C ARG A 98 19.17 9.97 0.75
N THR A 99 19.27 10.00 2.06
CA THR A 99 20.20 9.21 2.86
C THR A 99 19.43 8.49 3.97
N VAL A 100 19.97 7.34 4.43
CA VAL A 100 19.40 6.60 5.56
C VAL A 100 19.28 7.49 6.81
N GLU A 101 20.25 8.40 7.02
CA GLU A 101 20.22 9.33 8.13
C GLU A 101 19.04 10.30 8.05
N ASN A 102 18.81 10.95 6.91
CA ASN A 102 17.72 11.91 6.72
C ASN A 102 16.34 11.24 6.76
N GLU A 103 16.19 10.05 6.18
CA GLU A 103 14.96 9.28 6.28
C GLU A 103 14.68 8.87 7.74
N ASN A 104 15.68 8.42 8.48
CA ASN A 104 15.54 8.08 9.90
C ASN A 104 15.23 9.31 10.75
N ARG A 105 15.82 10.48 10.49
CA ARG A 105 15.49 11.73 11.19
C ARG A 105 14.00 12.10 11.07
N LEU A 106 13.42 11.93 9.87
CA LEU A 106 11.98 12.13 9.65
C LEU A 106 11.16 11.10 10.42
N LEU A 107 11.54 9.81 10.34
CA LEU A 107 10.87 8.74 11.09
C LEU A 107 10.93 8.96 12.61
N GLU A 108 12.10 9.30 13.17
CA GLU A 108 12.27 9.60 14.60
C GLU A 108 11.35 10.72 15.06
N SER A 109 11.24 11.77 14.26
CA SER A 109 10.41 12.93 14.61
C SER A 109 8.92 12.61 14.58
N VAL A 110 8.47 11.85 13.56
CA VAL A 110 7.09 11.39 13.47
C VAL A 110 6.75 10.42 14.60
N LEU A 111 7.62 9.43 14.85
CA LEU A 111 7.43 8.47 15.93
C LEU A 111 7.44 9.14 17.30
N GLY A 112 8.37 10.07 17.52
CA GLY A 112 8.42 10.87 18.75
C GLY A 112 7.12 11.61 19.02
N SER A 113 6.51 12.19 17.97
CA SER A 113 5.19 12.84 18.10
C SER A 113 4.07 11.84 18.38
N LEU A 114 4.02 10.72 17.67
CA LEU A 114 2.97 9.71 17.83
C LEU A 114 3.00 9.03 19.20
N THR A 115 4.19 8.73 19.74
CA THR A 115 4.36 8.06 21.04
C THR A 115 4.01 8.95 22.22
N THR A 116 3.91 10.29 22.04
CA THR A 116 3.43 11.20 23.08
C THR A 116 1.91 11.25 23.19
N VAL A 117 1.18 10.67 22.25
CA VAL A 117 -0.29 10.65 22.27
C VAL A 117 -0.78 9.44 23.10
N PRO A 118 -1.38 9.64 24.28
CA PRO A 118 -1.61 8.57 25.26
C PRO A 118 -2.47 7.40 24.78
N GLN A 119 -3.36 7.64 23.82
CA GLN A 119 -4.25 6.60 23.28
C GLN A 119 -3.62 5.76 22.16
N ILE A 120 -2.44 6.13 21.67
CA ILE A 120 -1.78 5.44 20.57
C ILE A 120 -0.90 4.33 21.13
N GLY A 121 -1.25 3.09 20.86
CA GLY A 121 -0.48 1.90 21.22
C GLY A 121 0.12 1.16 20.03
N ARG A 122 -0.15 1.67 18.81
CA ARG A 122 0.30 1.07 17.57
C ARG A 122 0.55 2.13 16.51
N ILE A 123 1.63 1.96 15.72
CA ILE A 123 1.93 2.81 14.57
C ILE A 123 2.17 1.89 13.37
N GLU A 124 1.51 2.19 12.25
CA GLU A 124 1.62 1.43 10.99
C GLU A 124 2.17 2.32 9.88
N SER A 125 2.95 1.73 8.97
CA SER A 125 3.42 2.40 7.76
C SER A 125 3.60 1.42 6.59
N GLN A 126 3.50 1.93 5.36
CA GLN A 126 3.88 1.25 4.13
C GLN A 126 4.64 2.24 3.25
N LEU A 127 5.95 2.31 3.45
CA LEU A 127 6.80 3.37 2.90
C LEU A 127 7.45 2.94 1.58
N MET A 128 6.71 3.09 0.48
CA MET A 128 7.15 2.60 -0.84
C MET A 128 8.36 3.33 -1.38
N MET A 129 8.58 4.58 -1.00
CA MET A 129 9.71 5.42 -1.48
C MET A 129 10.86 5.50 -0.47
N CYS A 130 10.70 4.99 0.74
CA CYS A 130 11.75 4.94 1.76
C CYS A 130 12.81 3.87 1.42
N HIS A 131 14.08 4.20 1.62
CA HIS A 131 15.23 3.33 1.39
C HIS A 131 15.90 2.88 2.70
N ALA A 132 15.57 3.53 3.83
CA ALA A 132 16.12 3.16 5.13
C ALA A 132 15.67 1.76 5.55
N THR A 133 16.58 0.80 5.51
CA THR A 133 16.37 -0.58 5.98
C THR A 133 17.22 -0.91 7.21
N GLY A 134 18.08 0.02 7.63
CA GLY A 134 18.98 -0.11 8.78
C GLY A 134 18.93 1.09 9.70
N GLY A 135 19.27 0.86 10.98
CA GLY A 135 19.28 1.93 11.99
C GLY A 135 17.91 2.55 12.27
N LEU A 136 16.82 1.82 12.01
CA LEU A 136 15.46 2.30 12.18
C LEU A 136 15.18 2.70 13.64
N PRO A 137 14.42 3.78 13.86
CA PRO A 137 14.08 4.22 15.20
C PRO A 137 13.27 3.18 15.99
N MET A 138 13.41 3.20 17.32
CA MET A 138 12.71 2.31 18.25
C MET A 138 12.89 0.81 17.93
N PRO A 139 14.12 0.29 17.84
CA PRO A 139 14.40 -1.05 17.32
C PRO A 139 13.83 -2.20 18.18
N ARG A 140 13.43 -1.93 19.42
CA ARG A 140 12.79 -2.93 20.32
C ARG A 140 11.29 -3.06 20.11
N HIS A 141 10.68 -2.13 19.38
CA HIS A 141 9.22 -2.01 19.19
C HIS A 141 8.80 -2.22 17.74
N ILE A 142 9.75 -2.36 16.81
CA ILE A 142 9.48 -2.44 15.37
C ILE A 142 9.39 -3.89 14.88
N SER A 143 8.39 -4.14 14.05
CA SER A 143 8.30 -5.30 13.17
C SER A 143 8.37 -4.83 11.72
N ALA A 144 9.23 -5.44 10.91
CA ALA A 144 9.42 -5.11 9.51
C ALA A 144 8.92 -6.26 8.62
N PHE A 145 8.11 -5.92 7.62
CA PHE A 145 7.53 -6.87 6.68
C PHE A 145 7.91 -6.47 5.26
N GLU A 146 8.72 -7.27 4.59
CA GLU A 146 9.06 -7.05 3.19
C GLU A 146 7.81 -7.25 2.32
N ARG A 147 7.58 -6.30 1.41
CA ARG A 147 6.48 -6.30 0.44
C ARG A 147 7.03 -6.25 -0.98
N ASN A 148 6.41 -7.02 -1.87
CA ASN A 148 6.67 -6.97 -3.31
C ASN A 148 5.61 -6.10 -3.97
N PHE A 149 6.04 -5.08 -4.71
CA PHE A 149 5.19 -4.44 -5.71
C PHE A 149 5.38 -5.19 -7.02
N MET A 150 4.31 -5.79 -7.52
CA MET A 150 4.34 -6.61 -8.72
C MET A 150 3.56 -5.94 -9.85
N MET A 151 4.04 -6.11 -11.09
CA MET A 151 3.47 -5.56 -12.30
C MET A 151 3.22 -6.66 -13.33
N LEU A 152 2.12 -6.56 -14.04
CA LEU A 152 1.74 -7.41 -15.17
C LEU A 152 1.55 -6.55 -16.41
N GLU A 153 2.26 -6.87 -17.50
CA GLU A 153 1.90 -6.39 -18.83
C GLU A 153 0.72 -7.21 -19.36
N MET A 154 -0.42 -6.57 -19.63
CA MET A 154 -1.67 -7.27 -19.97
C MET A 154 -1.59 -8.07 -21.26
N SER A 155 -0.65 -7.73 -22.18
CA SER A 155 -0.34 -8.52 -23.37
C SER A 155 0.31 -9.87 -23.05
N GLN A 156 0.95 -10.00 -21.89
CA GLN A 156 1.64 -11.21 -21.42
C GLN A 156 0.79 -12.03 -20.44
N ALA A 157 -0.41 -11.53 -20.09
CA ALA A 157 -1.26 -12.15 -19.07
C ALA A 157 -1.72 -13.56 -19.48
N ALA A 158 -1.37 -14.56 -18.68
CA ALA A 158 -1.81 -15.95 -18.85
C ALA A 158 -3.21 -16.14 -18.25
N LEU A 159 -4.25 -15.70 -18.97
CA LEU A 159 -5.65 -15.72 -18.51
C LEU A 159 -6.41 -16.99 -18.95
N GLY A 160 -5.71 -18.01 -19.41
CA GLY A 160 -6.30 -19.32 -19.78
C GLY A 160 -6.72 -20.14 -18.56
N PRO A 161 -7.30 -21.33 -18.78
CA PRO A 161 -7.60 -22.26 -17.68
C PRO A 161 -6.34 -22.59 -16.89
N ALA A 162 -6.41 -22.51 -15.57
CA ALA A 162 -5.26 -22.77 -14.71
C ALA A 162 -4.81 -24.22 -14.82
N ARG A 163 -3.71 -24.49 -15.54
CA ARG A 163 -3.14 -25.84 -15.72
C ARG A 163 -2.80 -26.50 -14.38
N ARG A 164 -2.47 -25.73 -13.37
CA ARG A 164 -2.09 -26.20 -12.02
C ARG A 164 -3.28 -26.78 -11.24
N TRP A 165 -4.49 -26.33 -11.54
CA TRP A 165 -5.72 -26.71 -10.83
C TRP A 165 -6.45 -27.90 -11.48
N SER A 166 -5.98 -28.40 -12.62
CA SER A 166 -6.54 -29.57 -13.33
C SER A 166 -6.09 -30.92 -12.75
N ARG A 167 -5.34 -30.95 -11.64
CA ARG A 167 -4.88 -32.19 -11.00
C ARG A 167 -5.96 -32.83 -10.11
N GLY A 168 -7.09 -33.22 -10.71
CA GLY A 168 -8.10 -34.03 -10.02
C GLY A 168 -9.04 -33.29 -9.05
N LEU A 169 -8.90 -31.97 -8.88
CA LEU A 169 -9.84 -31.16 -8.09
C LEU A 169 -11.02 -30.75 -8.98
N VAL A 170 -12.20 -30.68 -8.36
CA VAL A 170 -13.43 -30.16 -9.00
C VAL A 170 -13.13 -28.76 -9.56
N PRO A 171 -13.40 -28.48 -10.85
CA PRO A 171 -13.14 -27.15 -11.40
C PRO A 171 -13.86 -26.06 -10.59
N PRO A 172 -13.19 -24.89 -10.34
CA PRO A 172 -13.80 -23.79 -9.57
C PRO A 172 -15.18 -23.39 -10.10
N ALA A 173 -15.36 -23.38 -11.42
CA ALA A 173 -16.61 -23.04 -12.09
C ALA A 173 -17.80 -23.93 -11.71
N SER A 174 -17.58 -25.13 -11.18
CA SER A 174 -18.67 -25.99 -10.70
C SER A 174 -19.10 -25.67 -9.27
N ARG A 175 -18.23 -25.05 -8.46
CA ARG A 175 -18.47 -24.75 -7.05
C ARG A 175 -18.88 -23.31 -6.81
N VAL A 176 -18.37 -22.36 -7.58
CA VAL A 176 -18.63 -20.93 -7.39
C VAL A 176 -19.15 -20.28 -8.68
N TYR A 177 -19.81 -19.15 -8.52
CA TYR A 177 -20.06 -18.22 -9.63
C TYR A 177 -19.52 -16.84 -9.23
N VAL A 178 -19.14 -16.05 -10.24
CA VAL A 178 -18.53 -14.73 -10.04
C VAL A 178 -19.47 -13.67 -10.59
N GLU A 179 -19.70 -12.61 -9.81
CA GLU A 179 -20.48 -11.45 -10.17
C GLU A 179 -19.66 -10.18 -10.07
N LYS A 180 -20.07 -9.14 -10.78
CA LYS A 180 -19.52 -7.80 -10.61
C LYS A 180 -19.84 -7.27 -9.22
N TRP A 181 -18.93 -6.48 -8.65
CA TRP A 181 -19.12 -5.86 -7.35
C TRP A 181 -20.38 -5.01 -7.29
N ALA A 182 -21.14 -5.16 -6.21
CA ALA A 182 -22.28 -4.34 -5.87
C ALA A 182 -22.14 -3.84 -4.43
N ASP A 183 -22.67 -2.66 -4.14
CA ASP A 183 -22.50 -2.00 -2.84
C ASP A 183 -23.13 -2.82 -1.68
N GLN A 184 -24.17 -3.59 -1.98
CA GLN A 184 -24.78 -4.54 -1.05
C GLN A 184 -23.83 -5.65 -0.56
N TYR A 185 -22.71 -5.86 -1.25
CA TYR A 185 -21.71 -6.87 -0.87
C TYR A 185 -20.71 -6.35 0.18
N GLN A 186 -20.76 -5.05 0.51
CA GLN A 186 -19.79 -4.43 1.42
C GLN A 186 -19.77 -5.09 2.81
N GLU A 187 -20.94 -5.36 3.39
CA GLU A 187 -21.01 -5.99 4.72
C GLU A 187 -20.61 -7.47 4.70
N PRO A 188 -21.13 -8.32 3.78
CA PRO A 188 -20.61 -9.69 3.63
C PRO A 188 -19.11 -9.76 3.32
N ALA A 189 -18.58 -8.81 2.54
CA ALA A 189 -17.16 -8.73 2.22
C ALA A 189 -16.31 -8.36 3.45
N ALA A 190 -16.79 -7.48 4.32
CA ALA A 190 -16.10 -7.16 5.57
C ALA A 190 -15.99 -8.39 6.49
N GLN A 191 -17.05 -9.19 6.59
CA GLN A 191 -17.05 -10.46 7.33
C GLN A 191 -16.06 -11.47 6.70
N LEU A 192 -16.04 -11.55 5.36
CA LEU A 192 -15.12 -12.40 4.62
C LEU A 192 -13.66 -12.00 4.86
N ILE A 193 -13.34 -10.69 4.77
CA ILE A 193 -11.98 -10.18 5.01
C ILE A 193 -11.52 -10.56 6.42
N ALA A 194 -12.31 -10.25 7.46
CA ALA A 194 -11.94 -10.58 8.83
C ALA A 194 -11.69 -12.08 9.02
N ALA A 195 -12.50 -12.94 8.41
CA ALA A 195 -12.31 -14.39 8.45
C ALA A 195 -11.10 -14.87 7.65
N ALA A 196 -10.87 -14.29 6.46
CA ALA A 196 -9.76 -14.67 5.58
C ALA A 196 -8.39 -14.28 6.15
N TYR A 197 -8.31 -13.16 6.87
CA TYR A 197 -7.07 -12.66 7.44
C TYR A 197 -6.83 -13.05 8.89
N HIS A 198 -7.72 -13.83 9.50
CA HIS A 198 -7.48 -14.37 10.84
C HIS A 198 -6.20 -15.22 10.87
N GLY A 199 -5.22 -14.80 11.68
CA GLY A 199 -3.90 -15.44 11.76
C GLY A 199 -2.99 -15.26 10.53
N HIS A 200 -3.38 -14.42 9.56
CA HIS A 200 -2.56 -14.14 8.38
C HIS A 200 -1.54 -13.04 8.65
N VAL A 201 -0.38 -13.11 7.98
CA VAL A 201 0.70 -12.12 8.14
C VAL A 201 0.23 -10.68 7.87
N ASP A 202 -0.63 -10.46 6.90
CA ASP A 202 -1.12 -9.11 6.59
C ASP A 202 -1.97 -8.49 7.71
N SER A 203 -2.55 -9.32 8.61
CA SER A 203 -3.22 -8.81 9.83
C SER A 203 -2.25 -8.30 10.89
N LEU A 204 -0.96 -8.63 10.77
CA LEU A 204 0.10 -8.04 11.58
C LEU A 204 0.51 -6.67 11.05
N ILE A 205 0.35 -6.42 9.75
CA ILE A 205 0.70 -5.17 9.07
C ILE A 205 -0.45 -4.14 9.19
N ASN A 206 -1.68 -4.58 8.91
CA ASN A 206 -2.87 -3.73 8.96
C ASN A 206 -3.90 -4.33 9.94
N ASP A 207 -4.12 -3.68 11.05
CA ASP A 207 -5.03 -4.14 12.10
C ASP A 207 -6.51 -4.10 11.67
N GLN A 208 -6.86 -3.32 10.65
CA GLN A 208 -8.22 -3.28 10.09
C GLN A 208 -8.68 -4.66 9.62
N TYR A 209 -7.76 -5.58 9.30
CA TYR A 209 -8.10 -6.97 8.94
C TYR A 209 -8.47 -7.85 10.12
N ARG A 210 -8.22 -7.42 11.36
CA ARG A 210 -8.42 -8.24 12.57
C ARG A 210 -9.89 -8.32 13.03
N SER A 211 -10.75 -7.44 12.51
CA SER A 211 -12.16 -7.39 12.93
C SER A 211 -13.08 -6.99 11.77
N VAL A 212 -14.36 -7.36 11.88
CA VAL A 212 -15.38 -6.95 10.88
C VAL A 212 -15.52 -5.43 10.82
N GLY A 213 -15.46 -4.74 11.97
CA GLY A 213 -15.50 -3.27 12.03
C GLY A 213 -14.32 -2.63 11.32
N GLY A 214 -13.10 -3.16 11.55
CA GLY A 214 -11.89 -2.73 10.85
C GLY A 214 -11.99 -2.99 9.34
N ALA A 215 -12.39 -4.20 8.94
CA ALA A 215 -12.55 -4.55 7.53
C ALA A 215 -13.61 -3.68 6.82
N ARG A 216 -14.67 -3.28 7.52
CA ARG A 216 -15.66 -2.32 7.00
C ARG A 216 -15.05 -0.96 6.73
N ARG A 217 -14.22 -0.43 7.66
CA ARG A 217 -13.48 0.84 7.45
C ARG A 217 -12.50 0.73 6.29
N PHE A 218 -11.75 -0.38 6.23
CA PHE A 218 -10.83 -0.65 5.13
C PHE A 218 -11.54 -0.61 3.75
N LEU A 219 -12.68 -1.29 3.61
CA LEU A 219 -13.49 -1.26 2.38
C LEU A 219 -14.02 0.14 2.08
N PHE A 220 -14.47 0.87 3.10
CA PHE A 220 -14.91 2.26 2.95
C PHE A 220 -13.75 3.13 2.43
N ASN A 221 -12.55 2.97 3.00
CA ASN A 221 -11.37 3.74 2.61
C ASN A 221 -10.98 3.48 1.15
N ILE A 222 -10.99 2.22 0.69
CA ILE A 222 -10.72 1.87 -0.72
C ILE A 222 -11.67 2.58 -1.68
N VAL A 223 -12.95 2.69 -1.32
CA VAL A 223 -13.97 3.27 -2.20
C VAL A 223 -13.92 4.79 -2.19
N GLN A 224 -13.58 5.41 -1.05
CA GLN A 224 -13.70 6.87 -0.86
C GLN A 224 -12.39 7.64 -1.09
N TYR A 225 -11.24 7.02 -0.82
CA TYR A 225 -9.96 7.74 -0.86
C TYR A 225 -9.04 7.20 -1.97
N PRO A 226 -8.29 8.10 -2.65
CA PRO A 226 -7.46 7.72 -3.79
C PRO A 226 -6.11 7.07 -3.41
N GLY A 227 -5.86 6.77 -2.14
CA GLY A 227 -4.57 6.24 -1.68
C GLY A 227 -4.10 4.97 -2.40
N CYS A 228 -5.05 4.15 -2.89
CA CYS A 228 -4.77 2.99 -3.75
C CYS A 228 -5.31 3.17 -5.17
N GLY A 229 -5.31 4.41 -5.68
CA GLY A 229 -5.94 4.77 -6.95
C GLY A 229 -7.46 4.99 -6.84
N THR A 230 -8.11 5.30 -7.94
CA THR A 230 -9.56 5.48 -7.99
C THR A 230 -10.24 4.12 -8.07
N PHE A 231 -11.10 3.80 -7.10
CA PHE A 231 -11.86 2.54 -7.09
C PHE A 231 -12.57 2.31 -8.43
N PHE A 232 -12.34 1.14 -9.03
CA PHE A 232 -12.88 0.80 -10.33
C PHE A 232 -13.90 -0.33 -10.22
N LYS A 233 -15.13 0.03 -9.88
CA LYS A 233 -16.25 -0.90 -9.69
C LYS A 233 -16.47 -1.86 -10.87
N PRO A 234 -16.32 -1.45 -12.16
CA PRO A 234 -16.54 -2.34 -13.29
C PRO A 234 -15.62 -3.58 -13.34
N ALA A 235 -14.41 -3.50 -12.77
CA ALA A 235 -13.46 -4.62 -12.73
C ALA A 235 -13.33 -5.25 -11.33
N SER A 236 -14.10 -4.77 -10.36
CA SER A 236 -14.21 -5.39 -9.04
C SER A 236 -15.26 -6.50 -9.07
N VAL A 237 -14.96 -7.64 -8.45
CA VAL A 237 -15.80 -8.85 -8.52
C VAL A 237 -15.91 -9.56 -7.17
N ALA A 238 -16.99 -10.32 -7.00
CA ALA A 238 -17.24 -11.19 -5.86
C ALA A 238 -17.58 -12.62 -6.32
N ALA A 239 -17.09 -13.62 -5.60
CA ALA A 239 -17.41 -15.02 -5.81
C ALA A 239 -18.39 -15.51 -4.76
N PHE A 240 -19.36 -16.29 -5.18
CA PHE A 240 -20.41 -16.86 -4.35
C PHE A 240 -20.39 -18.39 -4.46
N ASP A 241 -20.54 -19.05 -3.33
CA ASP A 241 -20.71 -20.51 -3.29
C ASP A 241 -22.09 -20.88 -3.85
N ARG A 242 -22.13 -21.80 -4.82
CA ARG A 242 -23.36 -22.18 -5.55
C ARG A 242 -24.38 -22.88 -4.66
N LEU A 243 -23.94 -23.58 -3.61
CA LEU A 243 -24.83 -24.33 -2.75
C LEU A 243 -25.49 -23.44 -1.70
N THR A 244 -24.75 -22.48 -1.18
CA THR A 244 -25.21 -21.66 -0.05
C THR A 244 -25.59 -20.23 -0.45
N GLY A 245 -25.21 -19.77 -1.63
CA GLY A 245 -25.37 -18.39 -2.07
C GLY A 245 -24.51 -17.38 -1.29
N ARG A 246 -23.61 -17.85 -0.40
CA ARG A 246 -22.78 -16.98 0.44
C ARG A 246 -21.56 -16.50 -0.31
N ILE A 247 -21.16 -15.24 -0.04
CA ILE A 247 -19.89 -14.70 -0.55
C ILE A 247 -18.73 -15.54 -0.01
N CYS A 248 -17.84 -15.96 -0.90
CA CYS A 248 -16.67 -16.79 -0.56
C CYS A 248 -15.36 -16.25 -1.11
N GLY A 249 -15.39 -15.13 -1.84
CA GLY A 249 -14.19 -14.45 -2.31
C GLY A 249 -14.51 -13.09 -2.89
N ILE A 250 -13.53 -12.20 -2.91
CA ILE A 250 -13.59 -10.88 -3.56
C ILE A 250 -12.27 -10.58 -4.26
N CYS A 251 -12.34 -9.77 -5.33
CA CYS A 251 -11.22 -9.11 -5.94
C CYS A 251 -11.65 -7.68 -6.28
N LEU A 252 -11.00 -6.69 -5.64
CA LEU A 252 -11.29 -5.27 -5.83
C LEU A 252 -10.16 -4.64 -6.62
N ALA A 253 -10.52 -3.79 -7.57
CA ALA A 253 -9.60 -3.10 -8.46
C ALA A 253 -9.79 -1.59 -8.41
N SER A 254 -8.69 -0.87 -8.60
CA SER A 254 -8.62 0.57 -8.77
C SER A 254 -7.90 0.91 -10.08
N LEU A 255 -8.04 2.15 -10.54
CA LEU A 255 -7.21 2.72 -11.60
C LEU A 255 -6.19 3.66 -10.97
N VAL A 256 -4.92 3.36 -11.15
CA VAL A 256 -3.78 4.17 -10.68
C VAL A 256 -3.21 5.05 -11.79
N MET A 257 -3.51 4.71 -13.06
CA MET A 257 -3.35 5.51 -14.27
C MET A 257 -4.51 5.19 -15.21
N PRO A 258 -4.82 6.00 -16.21
CA PRO A 258 -5.88 5.69 -17.18
C PRO A 258 -5.70 4.34 -17.89
N TYR A 259 -4.46 3.87 -18.00
CA TYR A 259 -4.07 2.62 -18.66
C TYR A 259 -3.51 1.55 -17.70
N CYS A 260 -3.47 1.84 -16.40
CA CYS A 260 -2.93 0.93 -15.39
C CYS A 260 -3.95 0.66 -14.27
N GLY A 261 -4.33 -0.61 -14.14
CA GLY A 261 -5.13 -1.10 -13.03
C GLY A 261 -4.26 -1.43 -11.80
N HIS A 262 -4.89 -1.51 -10.63
CA HIS A 262 -4.28 -2.02 -9.41
C HIS A 262 -5.25 -2.97 -8.72
N ILE A 263 -4.80 -4.20 -8.41
CA ILE A 263 -5.57 -5.10 -7.55
C ILE A 263 -5.36 -4.66 -6.10
N THR A 264 -6.34 -3.93 -5.60
CA THR A 264 -6.27 -3.31 -4.27
C THR A 264 -6.50 -4.32 -3.16
N GLN A 265 -7.38 -5.30 -3.41
CA GLN A 265 -7.71 -6.35 -2.46
C GLN A 265 -8.13 -7.62 -3.17
N ILE A 266 -7.58 -8.77 -2.74
CA ILE A 266 -8.07 -10.08 -3.13
C ILE A 266 -8.01 -11.02 -1.93
N CYS A 267 -9.12 -11.68 -1.63
CA CYS A 267 -9.14 -12.73 -0.62
C CYS A 267 -10.23 -13.76 -0.89
N VAL A 268 -10.05 -14.94 -0.34
CA VAL A 268 -11.01 -16.05 -0.40
C VAL A 268 -11.24 -16.62 1.00
N ALA A 269 -12.45 -17.12 1.22
CA ALA A 269 -12.81 -17.79 2.46
C ALA A 269 -11.91 -19.01 2.73
N PRO A 270 -11.57 -19.28 4.02
CA PRO A 270 -10.69 -20.41 4.35
C PRO A 270 -11.12 -21.75 3.75
N TRP A 271 -12.43 -22.01 3.70
CA TRP A 271 -12.99 -23.30 3.20
C TRP A 271 -12.96 -23.48 1.69
N VAL A 272 -12.59 -22.45 0.91
CA VAL A 272 -12.42 -22.56 -0.56
C VAL A 272 -10.98 -22.31 -1.00
N ARG A 273 -10.04 -22.17 -0.06
CA ARG A 273 -8.61 -22.07 -0.38
C ARG A 273 -8.14 -23.33 -1.11
N GLY A 274 -7.18 -23.19 -2.00
CA GLY A 274 -6.66 -24.28 -2.80
C GLY A 274 -7.62 -24.82 -3.89
N ALA A 275 -8.88 -24.33 -3.95
CA ALA A 275 -9.86 -24.72 -4.95
C ALA A 275 -9.84 -23.85 -6.23
N GLY A 276 -8.84 -22.99 -6.41
CA GLY A 276 -8.70 -22.14 -7.61
C GLY A 276 -9.60 -20.90 -7.63
N VAL A 277 -10.38 -20.63 -6.59
CA VAL A 277 -11.31 -19.49 -6.53
C VAL A 277 -10.56 -18.15 -6.61
N GLY A 278 -9.39 -18.04 -5.96
CA GLY A 278 -8.55 -16.84 -6.05
C GLY A 278 -8.08 -16.56 -7.47
N TYR A 279 -7.67 -17.60 -8.19
CA TYR A 279 -7.30 -17.48 -9.61
C TYR A 279 -8.48 -17.01 -10.47
N GLU A 280 -9.66 -17.59 -10.29
CA GLU A 280 -10.85 -17.19 -11.06
C GLU A 280 -11.26 -15.75 -10.81
N LEU A 281 -11.21 -15.29 -9.56
CA LEU A 281 -11.45 -13.89 -9.21
C LEU A 281 -10.45 -12.94 -9.88
N LEU A 282 -9.16 -13.28 -9.78
CA LEU A 282 -8.08 -12.49 -10.40
C LEU A 282 -8.25 -12.44 -11.91
N ARG A 283 -8.48 -13.60 -12.56
CA ARG A 283 -8.70 -13.73 -14.00
C ARG A 283 -9.88 -12.88 -14.48
N HIS A 284 -11.02 -12.90 -13.76
CA HIS A 284 -12.18 -12.10 -14.11
C HIS A 284 -11.87 -10.59 -13.99
N SER A 285 -11.26 -10.16 -12.89
CA SER A 285 -10.90 -8.77 -12.69
C SER A 285 -9.91 -8.27 -13.77
N LEU A 286 -8.86 -9.04 -14.08
CA LEU A 286 -7.89 -8.71 -15.13
C LEU A 286 -8.54 -8.68 -16.53
N THR A 287 -9.47 -9.58 -16.83
CA THR A 287 -10.21 -9.54 -18.10
C THR A 287 -11.00 -8.23 -18.22
N LEU A 288 -11.72 -7.84 -17.18
CA LEU A 288 -12.50 -6.60 -17.15
C LEU A 288 -11.61 -5.33 -17.20
N LEU A 289 -10.45 -5.34 -16.53
CA LEU A 289 -9.46 -4.25 -16.64
C LEU A 289 -8.92 -4.13 -18.08
N ARG A 290 -8.63 -5.26 -18.74
CA ARG A 290 -8.18 -5.27 -20.15
C ARG A 290 -9.26 -4.77 -21.10
N GLU A 291 -10.51 -5.18 -20.92
CA GLU A 291 -11.66 -4.69 -21.67
C GLU A 291 -11.90 -3.19 -21.48
N ALA A 292 -11.56 -2.66 -20.30
CA ALA A 292 -11.60 -1.22 -19.99
C ALA A 292 -10.39 -0.44 -20.56
N GLY A 293 -9.46 -1.10 -21.26
CA GLY A 293 -8.32 -0.45 -21.91
C GLY A 293 -7.04 -0.41 -21.07
N CYS A 294 -7.01 -1.08 -19.91
CA CYS A 294 -5.76 -1.20 -19.14
C CYS A 294 -4.72 -2.02 -19.91
N ARG A 295 -3.52 -1.51 -20.01
CA ARG A 295 -2.36 -2.17 -20.61
C ARG A 295 -1.46 -2.82 -19.57
N LYS A 296 -1.53 -2.34 -18.34
CA LYS A 296 -0.79 -2.83 -17.18
C LYS A 296 -1.71 -3.03 -15.98
N THR A 297 -1.31 -3.90 -15.08
CA THR A 297 -1.97 -4.06 -13.79
C THR A 297 -0.93 -4.34 -12.72
N SER A 298 -1.03 -3.66 -11.60
CA SER A 298 -0.13 -3.84 -10.44
C SER A 298 -0.86 -4.44 -9.24
N LEU A 299 -0.10 -4.93 -8.29
CA LEU A 299 -0.55 -5.32 -6.96
C LEU A 299 0.60 -5.25 -5.95
N THR A 300 0.27 -5.31 -4.67
CA THR A 300 1.26 -5.49 -3.60
C THR A 300 0.98 -6.77 -2.82
N VAL A 301 2.05 -7.48 -2.44
CA VAL A 301 1.95 -8.73 -1.67
C VAL A 301 3.09 -8.82 -0.66
N THR A 302 2.82 -9.37 0.52
CA THR A 302 3.86 -9.64 1.53
C THR A 302 4.79 -10.76 1.03
N ALA A 303 6.09 -10.56 1.10
CA ALA A 303 7.10 -11.48 0.55
C ALA A 303 7.06 -12.90 1.16
N SER A 304 6.53 -13.03 2.39
CA SER A 304 6.32 -14.34 3.02
C SER A 304 5.04 -15.06 2.56
N ASN A 305 4.11 -14.39 1.85
CA ASN A 305 2.89 -15.00 1.31
C ASN A 305 3.17 -15.73 0.00
N ARG A 306 3.84 -16.88 0.10
CA ARG A 306 4.33 -17.66 -1.05
C ARG A 306 3.21 -18.14 -1.96
N GLU A 307 2.07 -18.59 -1.40
CA GLU A 307 0.92 -19.07 -2.17
C GLU A 307 0.36 -17.98 -3.10
N ALA A 308 0.25 -16.76 -2.59
CA ALA A 308 -0.23 -15.63 -3.40
C ALA A 308 0.80 -15.22 -4.46
N ILE A 309 2.10 -15.19 -4.12
CA ILE A 309 3.17 -14.87 -5.07
C ILE A 309 3.17 -15.87 -6.24
N GLU A 310 3.12 -17.17 -5.94
CA GLU A 310 3.06 -18.21 -6.97
C GLU A 310 1.83 -18.05 -7.89
N LEU A 311 0.67 -17.70 -7.32
CA LEU A 311 -0.53 -17.42 -8.09
C LEU A 311 -0.32 -16.24 -9.05
N TYR A 312 0.30 -15.16 -8.58
CA TYR A 312 0.53 -13.95 -9.39
C TYR A 312 1.58 -14.21 -10.48
N GLU A 313 2.66 -14.91 -10.15
CA GLU A 313 3.70 -15.31 -11.12
C GLU A 313 3.14 -16.25 -12.21
N ASP A 314 2.27 -17.19 -11.85
CA ASP A 314 1.59 -18.07 -12.81
C ASP A 314 0.71 -17.30 -13.82
N VAL A 315 0.20 -16.12 -13.41
CA VAL A 315 -0.56 -15.22 -14.31
C VAL A 315 0.35 -14.32 -15.15
N GLY A 316 1.60 -14.15 -14.73
CA GLY A 316 2.61 -13.37 -15.44
C GLY A 316 3.03 -12.07 -14.73
N PHE A 317 2.62 -11.85 -13.48
CA PHE A 317 3.14 -10.76 -12.68
C PHE A 317 4.62 -10.96 -12.36
N THR A 318 5.38 -9.88 -12.36
CA THR A 318 6.79 -9.85 -11.95
C THR A 318 7.01 -8.81 -10.88
N THR A 319 7.87 -9.09 -9.92
CA THR A 319 8.25 -8.10 -8.89
C THR A 319 9.15 -7.04 -9.52
N ILE A 320 8.69 -5.79 -9.51
CA ILE A 320 9.46 -4.65 -10.03
C ILE A 320 10.09 -3.80 -8.93
N ARG A 321 9.55 -3.87 -7.70
CA ARG A 321 10.08 -3.16 -6.55
C ARG A 321 9.80 -3.92 -5.27
N LYS A 322 10.74 -3.82 -4.31
CA LYS A 322 10.56 -4.27 -2.93
C LYS A 322 10.58 -3.06 -2.01
N PHE A 323 9.77 -3.10 -0.97
CA PHE A 323 9.69 -2.07 0.06
C PHE A 323 9.29 -2.70 1.38
N PHE A 324 9.26 -1.93 2.47
CA PHE A 324 8.88 -2.44 3.77
C PHE A 324 7.60 -1.77 4.30
N ALA A 325 6.76 -2.59 4.91
CA ALA A 325 5.77 -2.14 5.87
C ALA A 325 6.38 -2.27 7.27
N TYR A 326 6.27 -1.22 8.07
CA TYR A 326 6.76 -1.20 9.44
C TYR A 326 5.59 -1.03 10.41
N VAL A 327 5.70 -1.74 11.53
CA VAL A 327 4.73 -1.67 12.62
C VAL A 327 5.48 -1.51 13.94
N TRP A 328 5.15 -0.47 14.71
CA TRP A 328 5.67 -0.26 16.06
C TRP A 328 4.55 -0.52 17.07
N GLU A 329 4.83 -1.36 18.06
CA GLU A 329 3.90 -1.73 19.14
C GLU A 329 4.64 -1.89 20.46
N GLY A 330 3.93 -1.75 21.60
CA GLY A 330 4.47 -1.99 22.93
C GLY A 330 5.46 -0.94 23.44
N PHE A 331 5.30 0.31 23.00
CA PHE A 331 6.12 1.46 23.45
C PHE A 331 5.42 2.23 24.56
#